data_bab6acf715b7b4d25916def4639a9a62
#
_entry.id   bab6acf715b7b4d25916def4639a9a62
#
_cell.length_a   1.000
_cell.length_b   1.000
_cell.length_c   1.000
_cell.angle_alpha   90.00
_cell.angle_beta   90.00
_cell.angle_gamma   90.00
#
_symmetry.space_group_name_H-M   'P 1'
#
loop_
_entity.id
_entity.type
_entity.pdbx_description
1 polymer ?
#
loop_
_entity_poly.entity_id
_entity_poly.type
_entity_poly.pdbx_seq_one_letter_code
_entity_poly.pdbx_strand_id
1 'polypeptide(L)'
;MKKLSPVFPSLLIAAAILFAAAVVPAYGAPESSGWYTPEQAASGAKAYQKTCASCHGAKLEGAMGPALVGKQFWLAYGGKKISTLWSAVHTQMPMMAPGSISVRNSINIMAFLLQKNGLPSGSRPLDDTVDLSKALPVK
;
A
#
# COMPACT_ATOMS: atom_id res chain seq x y z
N MET A 1 -66.59 50.78 36.79
CA MET A 1 -65.67 50.98 35.64
C MET A 1 -64.54 49.93 35.74
N LYS A 2 -64.72 48.79 35.06
CA LYS A 2 -63.71 47.73 35.04
C LYS A 2 -62.96 47.80 33.71
N LYS A 3 -61.70 48.09 33.75
CA LYS A 3 -60.79 48.06 32.54
C LYS A 3 -60.45 46.62 32.20
N LEU A 4 -60.86 46.15 31.02
CA LEU A 4 -60.36 44.90 30.45
C LEU A 4 -59.04 45.17 29.79
N SER A 5 -58.03 44.44 30.19
CA SER A 5 -56.77 44.37 29.49
C SER A 5 -56.82 43.29 28.39
N PRO A 6 -56.28 43.54 27.21
CA PRO A 6 -56.25 42.52 26.16
C PRO A 6 -55.06 41.56 26.39
N VAL A 7 -55.36 40.27 26.45
CA VAL A 7 -54.41 39.19 26.47
C VAL A 7 -53.93 38.94 25.02
N PHE A 8 -52.66 39.20 24.74
CA PHE A 8 -52.02 38.80 23.47
C PHE A 8 -51.59 37.35 23.55
N PRO A 9 -52.00 36.49 22.63
CA PRO A 9 -51.45 35.14 22.55
C PRO A 9 -50.05 35.20 21.90
N SER A 10 -49.07 34.80 22.67
CA SER A 10 -47.69 34.60 22.16
C SER A 10 -47.64 33.44 21.17
N LEU A 11 -47.47 33.75 19.92
CA LEU A 11 -47.31 32.80 18.84
C LEU A 11 -45.84 32.26 18.91
N LEU A 12 -45.65 31.08 19.48
CA LEU A 12 -44.37 30.37 19.45
C LEU A 12 -44.15 29.82 18.03
N ILE A 13 -43.37 30.52 17.23
CA ILE A 13 -42.87 30.04 15.97
C ILE A 13 -41.70 29.13 16.25
N ALA A 14 -41.94 27.82 16.29
CA ALA A 14 -40.86 26.81 16.32
C ALA A 14 -40.25 26.75 14.92
N ALA A 15 -39.08 27.39 14.75
CA ALA A 15 -38.28 27.26 13.55
C ALA A 15 -37.60 25.87 13.54
N ALA A 16 -38.18 24.92 12.81
CA ALA A 16 -37.53 23.64 12.52
C ALA A 16 -36.39 23.87 11.54
N ILE A 17 -35.16 23.92 12.02
CA ILE A 17 -33.97 23.93 11.18
C ILE A 17 -33.76 22.52 10.65
N LEU A 18 -34.19 22.25 9.42
CA LEU A 18 -33.88 21.05 8.67
C LEU A 18 -32.36 21.08 8.33
N PHE A 19 -31.58 20.33 9.07
CA PHE A 19 -30.20 20.06 8.74
C PHE A 19 -30.19 19.11 7.54
N ALA A 20 -30.14 19.66 6.33
CA ALA A 20 -29.89 18.89 5.12
C ALA A 20 -28.42 18.44 5.18
N ALA A 21 -28.18 17.20 5.60
CA ALA A 21 -26.89 16.57 5.47
C ALA A 21 -26.55 16.48 3.96
N ALA A 22 -25.73 17.39 3.48
CA ALA A 22 -25.18 17.32 2.14
C ALA A 22 -24.34 16.04 2.04
N VAL A 23 -24.87 15.03 1.36
CA VAL A 23 -24.09 13.85 0.93
C VAL A 23 -23.13 14.36 -0.12
N VAL A 24 -21.89 14.68 0.30
CA VAL A 24 -20.81 15.00 -0.62
C VAL A 24 -20.45 13.69 -1.30
N PRO A 25 -20.59 13.54 -2.62
CA PRO A 25 -20.08 12.37 -3.30
C PRO A 25 -18.59 12.32 -3.03
N ALA A 26 -18.10 11.20 -2.47
CA ALA A 26 -16.68 10.95 -2.35
C ALA A 26 -16.13 10.84 -3.77
N TYR A 27 -15.69 11.95 -4.33
CA TYR A 27 -14.86 11.93 -5.53
C TYR A 27 -13.66 11.08 -5.18
N GLY A 28 -13.52 9.94 -5.87
CA GLY A 28 -12.41 9.03 -5.68
C GLY A 28 -11.11 9.81 -5.68
N ALA A 29 -10.29 9.62 -4.64
CA ALA A 29 -8.96 10.20 -4.61
C ALA A 29 -8.26 9.85 -5.94
N PRO A 30 -7.52 10.79 -6.55
CA PRO A 30 -6.81 10.51 -7.80
C PRO A 30 -5.97 9.25 -7.61
N GLU A 31 -6.11 8.30 -8.55
CA GLU A 31 -5.31 7.07 -8.51
C GLU A 31 -3.83 7.47 -8.46
N SER A 32 -3.22 7.32 -7.30
CA SER A 32 -1.80 7.59 -7.16
C SER A 32 -1.05 6.51 -7.92
N SER A 33 -0.24 6.91 -8.88
CA SER A 33 0.57 6.05 -9.73
C SER A 33 1.76 5.45 -8.96
N GLY A 34 1.48 4.65 -7.93
CA GLY A 34 2.50 3.94 -7.17
C GLY A 34 2.85 2.57 -7.78
N TRP A 35 3.70 1.85 -7.08
CA TRP A 35 4.17 0.53 -7.51
C TRP A 35 3.40 -0.62 -6.85
N TYR A 36 2.80 -0.39 -5.69
CA TYR A 36 2.15 -1.40 -4.84
C TYR A 36 1.19 -0.69 -3.88
N THR A 37 0.30 -1.42 -3.24
CA THR A 37 -0.50 -0.85 -2.16
C THR A 37 0.19 -0.99 -0.79
N PRO A 38 -0.08 -0.10 0.18
CA PRO A 38 0.47 -0.20 1.54
C PRO A 38 0.17 -1.55 2.20
N GLU A 39 -1.00 -2.12 1.94
CA GLU A 39 -1.45 -3.41 2.49
C GLU A 39 -0.62 -4.57 1.94
N GLN A 40 -0.24 -4.51 0.65
CA GLN A 40 0.67 -5.50 0.05
C GLN A 40 2.03 -5.45 0.73
N ALA A 41 2.60 -4.26 0.91
CA ALA A 41 3.88 -4.10 1.56
C ALA A 41 3.85 -4.59 3.02
N ALA A 42 2.77 -4.30 3.76
CA ALA A 42 2.60 -4.78 5.14
C ALA A 42 2.48 -6.32 5.21
N SER A 43 1.75 -6.93 4.27
CA SER A 43 1.63 -8.38 4.14
C SER A 43 2.97 -9.00 3.72
N GLY A 44 3.69 -8.34 2.82
CA GLY A 44 5.02 -8.73 2.36
C GLY A 44 6.06 -8.71 3.48
N ALA A 45 6.01 -7.73 4.38
CA ALA A 45 6.88 -7.68 5.55
C ALA A 45 6.70 -8.94 6.43
N LYS A 46 5.47 -9.36 6.66
CA LYS A 46 5.16 -10.57 7.44
C LYS A 46 5.66 -11.84 6.74
N ALA A 47 5.46 -11.94 5.44
CA ALA A 47 5.94 -13.07 4.65
C ALA A 47 7.47 -13.11 4.61
N TYR A 48 8.12 -11.96 4.39
CA TYR A 48 9.58 -11.81 4.40
C TYR A 48 10.21 -12.33 5.71
N GLN A 49 9.68 -11.93 6.86
CA GLN A 49 10.19 -12.36 8.16
C GLN A 49 10.16 -13.88 8.33
N LYS A 50 9.17 -14.54 7.74
CA LYS A 50 9.02 -16.01 7.84
C LYS A 50 9.92 -16.78 6.89
N THR A 51 10.20 -16.23 5.69
CA THR A 51 10.79 -17.01 4.60
C THR A 51 12.14 -16.50 4.12
N CYS A 52 12.49 -15.23 4.38
CA CYS A 52 13.67 -14.59 3.81
C CYS A 52 14.67 -14.07 4.85
N ALA A 53 14.16 -13.64 6.01
CA ALA A 53 14.93 -12.91 7.01
C ALA A 53 16.11 -13.72 7.58
N SER A 54 16.00 -15.04 7.67
CA SER A 54 17.09 -15.90 8.15
C SER A 54 18.36 -15.81 7.31
N CYS A 55 18.23 -15.56 6.00
CA CYS A 55 19.36 -15.44 5.09
C CYS A 55 19.66 -13.98 4.72
N HIS A 56 18.65 -13.14 4.53
CA HIS A 56 18.83 -11.78 4.06
C HIS A 56 18.82 -10.72 5.16
N GLY A 57 18.72 -11.14 6.44
CA GLY A 57 18.68 -10.25 7.59
C GLY A 57 17.26 -9.71 7.86
N ALA A 58 16.95 -9.49 9.13
CA ALA A 58 15.63 -9.02 9.55
C ALA A 58 15.29 -7.60 9.04
N LYS A 59 16.32 -6.79 8.77
CA LYS A 59 16.24 -5.43 8.21
C LYS A 59 16.67 -5.35 6.76
N LEU A 60 16.77 -6.50 6.06
CA LEU A 60 17.24 -6.61 4.67
C LEU A 60 18.75 -6.29 4.50
N GLU A 61 19.48 -6.24 5.57
CA GLU A 61 20.89 -5.85 5.63
C GLU A 61 21.84 -6.89 5.02
N GLY A 62 21.34 -8.10 4.77
CA GLY A 62 22.15 -9.24 4.36
C GLY A 62 22.70 -10.02 5.56
N ALA A 63 23.03 -11.28 5.33
CA ALA A 63 23.69 -12.17 6.26
C ALA A 63 24.37 -13.30 5.45
N MET A 64 23.76 -14.49 5.37
CA MET A 64 24.21 -15.55 4.44
C MET A 64 23.86 -15.19 2.98
N GLY A 65 22.78 -14.48 2.76
CA GLY A 65 22.37 -13.92 1.47
C GLY A 65 22.73 -12.42 1.37
N PRO A 66 22.71 -11.87 0.15
CA PRO A 66 23.00 -10.45 -0.07
C PRO A 66 21.98 -9.53 0.58
N ALA A 67 22.39 -8.28 0.85
CA ALA A 67 21.45 -7.23 1.25
C ALA A 67 20.40 -6.98 0.16
N LEU A 68 19.14 -6.80 0.60
CA LEU A 68 17.99 -6.53 -0.29
C LEU A 68 17.53 -5.07 -0.19
N VAL A 69 18.36 -4.19 0.32
CA VAL A 69 18.11 -2.76 0.47
C VAL A 69 19.35 -1.94 0.09
N GLY A 70 19.09 -0.70 -0.34
CA GLY A 70 20.14 0.28 -0.63
C GLY A 70 20.95 -0.07 -1.87
N LYS A 71 22.24 0.28 -1.85
CA LYS A 71 23.12 0.17 -3.02
C LYS A 71 23.10 -1.22 -3.67
N GLN A 72 23.11 -2.28 -2.87
CA GLN A 72 23.13 -3.65 -3.37
C GLN A 72 21.87 -4.01 -4.14
N PHE A 73 20.71 -3.59 -3.65
CA PHE A 73 19.44 -3.77 -4.36
C PHE A 73 19.45 -3.04 -5.72
N TRP A 74 19.92 -1.79 -5.73
CA TRP A 74 19.93 -0.98 -6.96
C TRP A 74 20.94 -1.47 -7.98
N LEU A 75 22.09 -2.00 -7.57
CA LEU A 75 23.03 -2.67 -8.47
C LEU A 75 22.44 -3.94 -9.10
N ALA A 76 21.63 -4.67 -8.34
CA ALA A 76 21.02 -5.91 -8.84
C ALA A 76 19.81 -5.65 -9.76
N TYR A 77 18.99 -4.66 -9.46
CA TYR A 77 17.65 -4.48 -10.07
C TYR A 77 17.42 -3.12 -10.71
N GLY A 78 18.20 -2.08 -10.42
CA GLY A 78 18.05 -0.75 -11.00
C GLY A 78 18.11 -0.78 -12.51
N GLY A 79 17.18 -0.10 -13.18
CA GLY A 79 17.04 -0.07 -14.65
C GLY A 79 16.52 -1.36 -15.27
N LYS A 80 16.40 -2.46 -14.51
CA LYS A 80 15.87 -3.72 -15.00
C LYS A 80 14.34 -3.77 -14.89
N LYS A 81 13.72 -4.62 -15.68
CA LYS A 81 12.29 -4.89 -15.56
C LYS A 81 11.97 -5.53 -14.20
N ILE A 82 10.83 -5.20 -13.64
CA ILE A 82 10.38 -5.78 -12.37
C ILE A 82 10.22 -7.31 -12.46
N SER A 83 10.03 -7.87 -13.67
CA SER A 83 10.08 -9.32 -13.90
C SER A 83 11.39 -9.97 -13.46
N THR A 84 12.50 -9.24 -13.46
CA THR A 84 13.79 -9.74 -12.93
C THR A 84 13.71 -9.95 -11.42
N LEU A 85 13.10 -9.01 -10.69
CA LEU A 85 12.86 -9.15 -9.27
C LEU A 85 11.83 -10.26 -8.98
N TRP A 86 10.77 -10.35 -9.80
CA TRP A 86 9.80 -11.42 -9.73
C TRP A 86 10.45 -12.80 -9.86
N SER A 87 11.28 -13.00 -10.90
CA SER A 87 11.99 -14.26 -11.11
C SER A 87 12.84 -14.63 -9.89
N ALA A 88 13.61 -13.67 -9.37
CA ALA A 88 14.41 -13.91 -8.18
C ALA A 88 13.56 -14.35 -6.98
N VAL A 89 12.49 -13.63 -6.67
CA VAL A 89 11.67 -13.90 -5.48
C VAL A 89 10.82 -15.15 -5.65
N HIS A 90 10.18 -15.34 -6.81
CA HIS A 90 9.19 -16.41 -6.99
C HIS A 90 9.80 -17.72 -7.46
N THR A 91 10.77 -17.69 -8.37
CA THR A 91 11.26 -18.93 -9.00
C THR A 91 12.59 -19.40 -8.44
N GLN A 92 13.42 -18.51 -7.87
CA GLN A 92 14.77 -18.86 -7.41
C GLN A 92 14.90 -18.92 -5.89
N MET A 93 13.98 -18.28 -5.16
CA MET A 93 14.00 -18.24 -3.69
C MET A 93 12.82 -19.01 -3.08
N PRO A 94 12.99 -19.48 -1.82
CA PRO A 94 14.22 -19.60 -1.06
C PRO A 94 15.17 -20.62 -1.69
N MET A 95 16.48 -20.45 -1.58
CA MET A 95 17.45 -21.36 -2.20
C MET A 95 17.27 -22.83 -1.84
N MET A 96 16.85 -23.11 -0.61
CA MET A 96 16.62 -24.49 -0.13
C MET A 96 15.31 -25.11 -0.67
N ALA A 97 14.40 -24.30 -1.21
CA ALA A 97 13.13 -24.73 -1.79
C ALA A 97 12.66 -23.73 -2.86
N PRO A 98 13.34 -23.63 -4.00
CA PRO A 98 13.00 -22.69 -5.06
C PRO A 98 11.56 -22.85 -5.53
N GLY A 99 10.83 -21.74 -5.72
CA GLY A 99 9.44 -21.74 -6.19
C GLY A 99 8.40 -22.17 -5.15
N SER A 100 8.78 -22.40 -3.89
CA SER A 100 7.83 -22.82 -2.84
C SER A 100 6.96 -21.68 -2.30
N ILE A 101 7.31 -20.42 -2.59
CA ILE A 101 6.54 -19.26 -2.16
C ILE A 101 5.34 -19.09 -3.10
N SER A 102 4.13 -18.99 -2.55
CA SER A 102 2.94 -18.76 -3.37
C SER A 102 3.06 -17.44 -4.15
N VAL A 103 2.43 -17.36 -5.33
CA VAL A 103 2.36 -16.15 -6.17
C VAL A 103 2.01 -14.91 -5.33
N ARG A 104 0.94 -14.99 -4.54
CA ARG A 104 0.50 -13.87 -3.68
C ARG A 104 1.59 -13.42 -2.69
N ASN A 105 2.24 -14.35 -2.02
CA ASN A 105 3.30 -13.99 -1.07
C ASN A 105 4.52 -13.43 -1.79
N SER A 106 4.87 -13.93 -2.96
CA SER A 106 5.97 -13.39 -3.78
C SER A 106 5.71 -11.94 -4.18
N ILE A 107 4.50 -11.63 -4.67
CA ILE A 107 4.09 -10.26 -5.00
C ILE A 107 4.13 -9.35 -3.77
N ASN A 108 3.58 -9.82 -2.65
CA ASN A 108 3.60 -9.04 -1.42
C ASN A 108 5.04 -8.80 -0.91
N ILE A 109 5.93 -9.79 -0.98
CA ILE A 109 7.34 -9.62 -0.64
C ILE A 109 7.99 -8.60 -1.57
N MET A 110 7.72 -8.65 -2.88
CA MET A 110 8.20 -7.63 -3.81
C MET A 110 7.73 -6.23 -3.41
N ALA A 111 6.45 -6.05 -3.09
CA ALA A 111 5.91 -4.77 -2.62
C ALA A 111 6.67 -4.25 -1.38
N PHE A 112 6.98 -5.13 -0.44
CA PHE A 112 7.79 -4.79 0.73
C PHE A 112 9.23 -4.39 0.35
N LEU A 113 9.88 -5.12 -0.55
CA LEU A 113 11.22 -4.78 -1.04
C LEU A 113 11.24 -3.42 -1.75
N LEU A 114 10.24 -3.15 -2.60
CA LEU A 114 10.08 -1.85 -3.28
C LEU A 114 9.89 -0.72 -2.28
N GLN A 115 9.07 -0.91 -1.24
CA GLN A 115 8.88 0.05 -0.16
C GLN A 115 10.19 0.36 0.56
N LYS A 116 10.95 -0.67 0.93
CA LYS A 116 12.22 -0.51 1.65
C LYS A 116 13.30 0.16 0.81
N ASN A 117 13.16 0.13 -0.50
CA ASN A 117 14.05 0.79 -1.44
C ASN A 117 13.51 2.16 -1.93
N GLY A 118 12.49 2.71 -1.27
CA GLY A 118 12.02 4.08 -1.45
C GLY A 118 11.16 4.29 -2.69
N LEU A 119 10.51 3.25 -3.21
CA LEU A 119 9.51 3.40 -4.26
C LEU A 119 8.15 3.76 -3.64
N PRO A 120 7.36 4.64 -4.29
CA PRO A 120 6.09 5.09 -3.73
C PRO A 120 5.01 4.01 -3.79
N SER A 121 4.17 3.98 -2.77
CA SER A 121 2.90 3.25 -2.80
C SER A 121 1.85 3.98 -3.63
N GLY A 122 0.85 3.26 -4.09
CA GLY A 122 -0.30 3.77 -4.83
C GLY A 122 -1.60 3.09 -4.42
N SER A 123 -2.66 3.40 -5.13
CA SER A 123 -3.98 2.80 -4.94
C SER A 123 -4.15 1.47 -5.67
N ARG A 124 -3.34 1.23 -6.71
CA ARG A 124 -3.38 -0.04 -7.47
C ARG A 124 -2.42 -1.06 -6.89
N PRO A 125 -2.87 -2.31 -6.72
CA PRO A 125 -1.97 -3.37 -6.29
C PRO A 125 -0.93 -3.68 -7.38
N LEU A 126 0.26 -4.07 -6.96
CA LEU A 126 1.21 -4.78 -7.81
C LEU A 126 0.61 -6.15 -8.11
N ASP A 127 0.58 -6.56 -9.37
CA ASP A 127 0.13 -7.89 -9.78
C ASP A 127 1.10 -8.53 -10.78
N ASP A 128 0.91 -9.80 -11.06
CA ASP A 128 1.77 -10.60 -11.94
C ASP A 128 1.50 -10.39 -13.44
N THR A 129 0.42 -9.69 -13.78
CA THR A 129 -0.03 -9.56 -15.17
C THR A 129 0.30 -8.22 -15.83
N VAL A 130 0.25 -7.13 -15.05
CA VAL A 130 0.28 -5.75 -15.60
C VAL A 130 1.64 -5.08 -15.49
N ASP A 131 2.36 -5.29 -14.40
CA ASP A 131 3.53 -4.47 -14.07
C ASP A 131 4.89 -5.14 -14.32
N LEU A 132 4.92 -6.41 -14.72
CA LEU A 132 6.18 -7.16 -14.89
C LEU A 132 7.10 -6.58 -15.99
N SER A 133 6.56 -5.81 -16.94
CA SER A 133 7.34 -5.14 -17.98
C SER A 133 7.91 -3.79 -17.56
N LYS A 134 7.41 -3.19 -16.48
CA LYS A 134 7.84 -1.89 -15.99
C LYS A 134 9.27 -1.94 -15.49
N ALA A 135 10.11 -0.99 -15.92
CA ALA A 135 11.49 -0.92 -15.46
C ALA A 135 11.59 -0.19 -14.12
N LEU A 136 12.42 -0.71 -13.22
CA LEU A 136 12.79 -0.01 -11.99
C LEU A 136 13.67 1.21 -12.32
N PRO A 137 13.57 2.31 -11.56
CA PRO A 137 14.42 3.46 -11.78
C PRO A 137 15.90 3.11 -11.60
N VAL A 138 16.77 3.83 -12.28
CA VAL A 138 18.22 3.79 -12.04
C VAL A 138 18.52 4.71 -10.86
N LYS A 139 19.21 4.22 -9.85
CA LYS A 139 19.67 5.01 -8.69
C LYS A 139 21.12 4.74 -8.40
#